data_79918817d69318f0ce03f15cf3fdfc21
#
_entry.id   79918817d69318f0ce03f15cf3fdfc21
#
_cell.length_a   1.000
_cell.length_b   1.000
_cell.length_c   1.000
_cell.angle_alpha   90.00
_cell.angle_beta   90.00
_cell.angle_gamma   90.00
#
_symmetry.space_group_name_H-M   'P 1'
#
loop_
_entity.id
_entity.type
_entity.pdbx_description
1 polymer ?
#
loop_
_entity_poly.entity_id
_entity_poly.type
_entity_poly.pdbx_seq_one_letter_code
_entity_poly.pdbx_strand_id
1 'polypeptide(L)'
;MFLLYSALITLLSPIIMLGYLRRIRQGKETRALAGERFGTQLETPPSGRDVYWVHAVSVGETVAAKPIIRELRKARPDAWIVLSTTTLTGRDVASKVPGVDQVIQFPIDFPWCTSKALRTIHPKLIILMEAELWPGFIGTAKRMGTPVAVINGRFSDAKLTSWLRFRHLLSPAINGVDLWLMQS
;
A
#
# COMPACT_ATOMS: atom_id res chain seq x y z
N MET A 1 -18.15 6.34 8.77
CA MET A 1 -16.93 5.77 9.37
C MET A 1 -15.65 6.19 8.65
N PHE A 2 -15.57 6.06 7.31
CA PHE A 2 -14.40 6.54 6.54
C PHE A 2 -14.06 8.02 6.81
N LEU A 3 -15.07 8.90 6.85
CA LEU A 3 -14.88 10.33 7.15
C LEU A 3 -14.35 10.56 8.56
N LEU A 4 -14.81 9.78 9.54
CA LEU A 4 -14.31 9.87 10.92
C LEU A 4 -12.84 9.46 11.02
N TYR A 5 -12.47 8.34 10.38
CA TYR A 5 -11.07 7.92 10.28
C TYR A 5 -10.21 9.00 9.60
N SER A 6 -10.69 9.50 8.45
CA SER A 6 -9.99 10.55 7.70
C SER A 6 -9.82 11.83 8.50
N ALA A 7 -10.83 12.25 9.25
CA ALA A 7 -10.75 13.42 10.12
C ALA A 7 -9.72 13.22 11.25
N LEU A 8 -9.75 12.05 11.92
CA LEU A 8 -8.82 11.72 12.98
C LEU A 8 -7.37 11.70 12.49
N ILE A 9 -7.09 10.99 11.39
CA ILE A 9 -5.73 10.89 10.85
C ILE A 9 -5.23 12.24 10.30
N THR A 10 -6.16 13.07 9.78
CA THR A 10 -5.85 14.44 9.35
C THR A 10 -5.48 15.32 10.54
N LEU A 11 -6.19 15.20 11.66
CA LEU A 11 -5.88 15.94 12.88
C LEU A 11 -4.49 15.57 13.43
N LEU A 12 -4.09 14.30 13.29
CA LEU A 12 -2.77 13.82 13.71
C LEU A 12 -1.65 14.12 12.69
N SER A 13 -1.99 14.59 11.50
CA SER A 13 -1.03 14.79 10.41
C SER A 13 0.12 15.76 10.76
N PRO A 14 -0.05 16.87 11.54
CA PRO A 14 1.07 17.75 11.88
C PRO A 14 2.15 17.03 12.71
N ILE A 15 1.74 16.13 13.63
CA ILE A 15 2.65 15.36 14.48
C ILE A 15 3.44 14.38 13.64
N ILE A 16 2.75 13.65 12.74
CA ILE A 16 3.36 12.69 11.83
C ILE A 16 4.32 13.39 10.87
N MET A 17 3.91 14.55 10.32
CA MET A 17 4.75 15.39 9.45
C MET A 17 6.03 15.81 10.16
N LEU A 18 5.93 16.29 11.42
CA LEU A 18 7.10 16.68 12.21
C LEU A 18 8.03 15.49 12.46
N GLY A 19 7.48 14.29 12.68
CA GLY A 19 8.24 13.05 12.78
C GLY A 19 9.06 12.76 11.50
N TYR A 20 8.44 12.91 10.32
CA TYR A 20 9.13 12.73 9.03
C TYR A 20 10.20 13.81 8.79
N LEU A 21 9.95 15.07 9.13
CA LEU A 21 10.94 16.13 9.03
C LEU A 21 12.16 15.84 9.91
N ARG A 22 11.95 15.31 11.13
CA ARG A 22 13.05 14.88 12.01
C ARG A 22 13.84 13.73 11.38
N ARG A 23 13.17 12.72 10.80
CA ARG A 23 13.83 11.58 10.13
C ARG A 23 14.69 12.04 8.95
N ILE A 24 14.18 12.97 8.13
CA ILE A 24 14.94 13.57 7.02
C ILE A 24 16.17 14.31 7.54
N ARG A 25 16.02 15.15 8.59
CA ARG A 25 17.13 15.88 9.20
C ARG A 25 18.20 14.96 9.82
N GLN A 26 17.78 13.79 10.30
CA GLN A 26 18.68 12.77 10.86
C GLN A 26 19.31 11.86 9.79
N GLY A 27 19.06 12.09 8.51
CA GLY A 27 19.55 11.24 7.42
C GLY A 27 18.93 9.84 7.37
N LYS A 28 17.89 9.58 8.17
CA LYS A 28 17.17 8.29 8.21
C LYS A 28 16.16 8.11 7.08
N GLU A 29 15.86 9.17 6.36
CA GLU A 29 14.95 9.20 5.23
C GLU A 29 15.45 10.25 4.23
N THR A 30 15.39 9.96 2.92
CA THR A 30 15.70 10.96 1.90
C THR A 30 14.46 11.80 1.57
N ARG A 31 14.66 13.00 1.03
CA ARG A 31 13.54 13.83 0.57
C ARG A 31 12.74 13.15 -0.54
N ALA A 32 13.41 12.39 -1.42
CA ALA A 32 12.78 11.65 -2.49
C ALA A 32 11.84 10.57 -1.95
N LEU A 33 12.30 9.75 -1.01
CA LEU A 33 11.48 8.70 -0.37
C LEU A 33 10.32 9.28 0.42
N ALA A 34 10.55 10.38 1.14
CA ALA A 34 9.46 11.11 1.78
C ALA A 34 8.45 11.64 0.74
N GLY A 35 8.92 12.15 -0.40
CA GLY A 35 8.07 12.58 -1.51
C GLY A 35 7.19 11.44 -2.05
N GLU A 36 7.73 10.23 -2.22
CA GLU A 36 6.93 9.06 -2.59
C GLU A 36 5.83 8.78 -1.56
N ARG A 37 6.16 8.79 -0.25
CA ARG A 37 5.18 8.59 0.84
C ARG A 37 4.08 9.64 0.89
N PHE A 38 4.39 10.86 0.50
CA PHE A 38 3.41 11.93 0.38
C PHE A 38 2.70 11.94 -1.00
N GLY A 39 3.02 11.00 -1.87
CA GLY A 39 2.46 10.89 -3.22
C GLY A 39 2.89 12.02 -4.14
N THR A 40 3.97 12.74 -3.84
CA THR A 40 4.42 13.92 -4.60
C THR A 40 5.53 13.63 -5.58
N GLN A 41 6.25 12.53 -5.42
CA GLN A 41 7.37 12.11 -6.27
C GLN A 41 7.18 10.66 -6.74
N LEU A 42 6.02 10.38 -7.29
CA LEU A 42 5.71 9.11 -7.93
C LEU A 42 5.78 9.29 -9.45
N GLU A 43 6.45 8.36 -10.10
CA GLU A 43 6.44 8.29 -11.56
C GLU A 43 5.11 7.74 -12.05
N THR A 44 4.56 8.37 -13.08
CA THR A 44 3.34 7.89 -13.73
C THR A 44 3.66 6.71 -14.64
N PRO A 45 2.97 5.58 -14.49
CA PRO A 45 3.12 4.45 -15.39
C PRO A 45 2.87 4.85 -16.86
N PRO A 46 3.48 4.15 -17.83
CA PRO A 46 3.25 4.41 -19.24
C PRO A 46 1.77 4.30 -19.62
N SER A 47 1.30 5.20 -20.46
CA SER A 47 -0.08 5.19 -20.97
C SER A 47 -0.38 3.90 -21.76
N GLY A 48 -1.61 3.42 -21.68
CA GLY A 48 -2.08 2.24 -22.41
C GLY A 48 -1.69 0.89 -21.81
N ARG A 49 -0.97 0.87 -20.69
CA ARG A 49 -0.65 -0.37 -19.97
C ARG A 49 -1.57 -0.57 -18.76
N ASP A 50 -2.03 -1.80 -18.55
CA ASP A 50 -2.72 -2.17 -17.32
C ASP A 50 -1.73 -2.11 -16.14
N VAL A 51 -2.08 -1.43 -15.07
CA VAL A 51 -1.23 -1.29 -13.88
C VAL A 51 -1.73 -2.20 -12.77
N TYR A 52 -0.82 -2.98 -12.18
CA TYR A 52 -1.08 -3.81 -11.02
C TYR A 52 -0.20 -3.35 -9.86
N TRP A 53 -0.81 -3.01 -8.74
CA TRP A 53 -0.09 -2.53 -7.57
C TRP A 53 -0.04 -3.61 -6.49
N VAL A 54 1.15 -4.15 -6.24
CA VAL A 54 1.40 -5.09 -5.14
C VAL A 54 1.98 -4.32 -3.96
N HIS A 55 1.44 -4.53 -2.77
CA HIS A 55 1.96 -3.94 -1.53
C HIS A 55 2.46 -5.04 -0.58
N ALA A 56 3.72 -4.90 -0.15
CA ALA A 56 4.40 -5.78 0.80
C ALA A 56 5.14 -4.91 1.83
N VAL A 57 4.72 -4.95 3.10
CA VAL A 57 5.25 -4.05 4.14
C VAL A 57 6.72 -4.31 4.44
N SER A 58 7.10 -5.57 4.54
CA SER A 58 8.39 -6.04 5.05
C SER A 58 9.19 -6.86 4.04
N VAL A 59 10.43 -7.18 4.40
CA VAL A 59 11.29 -8.11 3.62
C VAL A 59 10.61 -9.47 3.44
N GLY A 60 10.01 -10.03 4.51
CA GLY A 60 9.35 -11.34 4.45
C GLY A 60 8.18 -11.34 3.46
N GLU A 61 7.32 -10.31 3.53
CA GLU A 61 6.20 -10.15 2.60
C GLU A 61 6.67 -9.90 1.16
N THR A 62 7.75 -9.14 0.97
CA THR A 62 8.36 -8.92 -0.35
C THR A 62 8.84 -10.24 -0.96
N VAL A 63 9.44 -11.10 -0.15
CA VAL A 63 9.83 -12.46 -0.59
C VAL A 63 8.61 -13.30 -0.93
N ALA A 64 7.56 -13.26 -0.09
CA ALA A 64 6.30 -13.96 -0.33
C ALA A 64 5.54 -13.46 -1.56
N ALA A 65 5.74 -12.21 -1.97
CA ALA A 65 5.14 -11.63 -3.16
C ALA A 65 5.80 -12.11 -4.48
N LYS A 66 7.06 -12.58 -4.45
CA LYS A 66 7.79 -13.00 -5.66
C LYS A 66 7.04 -14.00 -6.55
N PRO A 67 6.50 -15.12 -6.03
CA PRO A 67 5.75 -16.07 -6.87
C PRO A 67 4.50 -15.43 -7.47
N ILE A 68 3.80 -14.56 -6.73
CA ILE A 68 2.60 -13.86 -7.21
C ILE A 68 2.97 -12.92 -8.37
N ILE A 69 4.03 -12.12 -8.21
CA ILE A 69 4.53 -11.22 -9.25
C ILE A 69 4.96 -12.00 -10.49
N ARG A 70 5.64 -13.14 -10.32
CA ARG A 70 6.03 -14.00 -11.42
C ARG A 70 4.84 -14.54 -12.22
N GLU A 71 3.81 -15.05 -11.54
CA GLU A 71 2.61 -15.56 -12.22
C GLU A 71 1.78 -14.42 -12.83
N LEU A 72 1.71 -13.26 -12.17
CA LEU A 72 1.09 -12.06 -12.73
C LEU A 72 1.79 -11.61 -14.02
N ARG A 73 3.13 -11.59 -14.04
CA ARG A 73 3.92 -11.23 -15.24
C ARG A 73 3.70 -12.23 -16.38
N LYS A 74 3.59 -13.54 -16.08
CA LYS A 74 3.26 -14.55 -17.10
C LYS A 74 1.86 -14.34 -17.69
N ALA A 75 0.88 -14.08 -16.82
CA ALA A 75 -0.51 -13.88 -17.21
C ALA A 75 -0.75 -12.54 -17.93
N ARG A 76 0.07 -11.55 -17.66
CA ARG A 76 -0.03 -10.19 -18.18
C ARG A 76 1.36 -9.65 -18.57
N PRO A 77 1.94 -10.12 -19.70
CA PRO A 77 3.31 -9.74 -20.08
C PRO A 77 3.51 -8.23 -20.27
N ASP A 78 2.49 -7.53 -20.77
CA ASP A 78 2.55 -6.10 -21.06
C ASP A 78 2.12 -5.19 -19.89
N ALA A 79 1.71 -5.78 -18.76
CA ALA A 79 1.29 -5.00 -17.61
C ALA A 79 2.45 -4.18 -17.00
N TRP A 80 2.12 -3.10 -16.32
CA TRP A 80 3.04 -2.36 -15.46
C TRP A 80 2.85 -2.81 -14.02
N ILE A 81 3.86 -3.41 -13.42
CA ILE A 81 3.79 -3.94 -12.05
C ILE A 81 4.52 -2.99 -11.11
N VAL A 82 3.75 -2.38 -10.21
CA VAL A 82 4.25 -1.54 -9.11
C VAL A 82 4.34 -2.38 -7.85
N LEU A 83 5.50 -2.37 -7.20
CA LEU A 83 5.70 -2.99 -5.88
C LEU A 83 5.99 -1.91 -4.86
N SER A 84 5.18 -1.81 -3.81
CA SER A 84 5.41 -0.86 -2.73
C SER A 84 5.80 -1.54 -1.42
N THR A 85 6.65 -0.86 -0.66
CA THR A 85 7.08 -1.30 0.68
C THR A 85 7.01 -0.15 1.68
N THR A 86 7.02 -0.47 2.99
CA THR A 86 7.09 0.56 4.04
C THR A 86 8.48 0.69 4.64
N THR A 87 9.33 -0.33 4.52
CA THR A 87 10.68 -0.34 5.09
C THR A 87 11.75 -0.13 4.01
N LEU A 88 12.87 0.50 4.37
CA LEU A 88 14.01 0.68 3.44
C LEU A 88 14.61 -0.66 3.06
N THR A 89 14.76 -1.58 4.01
CA THR A 89 15.26 -2.94 3.76
C THR A 89 14.31 -3.72 2.85
N GLY A 90 12.99 -3.55 3.00
CA GLY A 90 11.99 -4.10 2.09
C GLY A 90 12.16 -3.55 0.68
N ARG A 91 12.41 -2.24 0.53
CA ARG A 91 12.67 -1.60 -0.77
C ARG A 91 13.91 -2.16 -1.47
N ASP A 92 15.00 -2.37 -0.71
CA ASP A 92 16.23 -2.95 -1.26
C ASP A 92 16.01 -4.38 -1.79
N VAL A 93 15.14 -5.15 -1.15
CA VAL A 93 14.74 -6.47 -1.64
C VAL A 93 13.78 -6.34 -2.82
N ALA A 94 12.82 -5.43 -2.76
CA ALA A 94 11.82 -5.19 -3.81
C ALA A 94 12.47 -4.77 -5.14
N SER A 95 13.53 -3.95 -5.10
CA SER A 95 14.25 -3.50 -6.29
C SER A 95 14.98 -4.65 -7.05
N LYS A 96 15.11 -5.80 -6.41
CA LYS A 96 15.74 -7.01 -6.99
C LYS A 96 14.71 -8.07 -7.38
N VAL A 97 13.42 -7.79 -7.30
CA VAL A 97 12.35 -8.73 -7.67
C VAL A 97 12.15 -8.71 -9.17
N PRO A 98 12.41 -9.84 -9.89
CA PRO A 98 12.19 -9.90 -11.32
C PRO A 98 10.72 -9.68 -11.68
N GLY A 99 10.48 -8.93 -12.75
CA GLY A 99 9.13 -8.66 -13.24
C GLY A 99 8.44 -7.45 -12.61
N VAL A 100 9.08 -6.76 -11.67
CA VAL A 100 8.64 -5.45 -11.15
C VAL A 100 9.16 -4.35 -12.07
N ASP A 101 8.29 -3.44 -12.48
CA ASP A 101 8.65 -2.29 -13.31
C ASP A 101 8.97 -1.04 -12.47
N GLN A 102 8.30 -0.90 -11.32
CA GLN A 102 8.47 0.27 -10.46
C GLN A 102 8.41 -0.12 -8.98
N VAL A 103 9.36 0.36 -8.19
CA VAL A 103 9.37 0.19 -6.72
C VAL A 103 9.17 1.54 -6.05
N ILE A 104 8.18 1.62 -5.15
CA ILE A 104 7.84 2.85 -4.44
C ILE A 104 7.74 2.63 -2.93
N GLN A 105 7.86 3.71 -2.17
CA GLN A 105 7.43 3.72 -0.78
C GLN A 105 5.90 3.81 -0.72
N PHE A 106 5.29 2.98 0.15
CA PHE A 106 3.85 3.03 0.35
C PHE A 106 3.42 4.41 0.88
N PRO A 107 2.35 5.00 0.34
CA PRO A 107 1.89 6.31 0.77
C PRO A 107 1.44 6.30 2.23
N ILE A 108 1.68 7.39 2.94
CA ILE A 108 1.10 7.60 4.27
C ILE A 108 -0.42 7.56 4.13
N ASP A 109 -1.09 6.93 5.08
CA ASP A 109 -2.54 6.68 5.02
C ASP A 109 -3.39 7.95 5.23
N PHE A 110 -2.86 9.12 4.83
CA PHE A 110 -3.61 10.34 4.76
C PHE A 110 -4.47 10.39 3.49
N PRO A 111 -5.72 10.89 3.56
CA PRO A 111 -6.63 10.94 2.40
C PRO A 111 -6.02 11.61 1.17
N TRP A 112 -5.24 12.69 1.34
CA TRP A 112 -4.60 13.38 0.23
C TRP A 112 -3.40 12.62 -0.34
N CYS A 113 -2.58 11.94 0.51
CA CYS A 113 -1.44 11.15 0.05
C CYS A 113 -1.93 9.94 -0.75
N THR A 114 -2.89 9.20 -0.19
CA THR A 114 -3.47 8.00 -0.83
C THR A 114 -4.20 8.36 -2.11
N SER A 115 -4.99 9.44 -2.12
CA SER A 115 -5.68 9.90 -3.33
C SER A 115 -4.71 10.31 -4.43
N LYS A 116 -3.63 11.03 -4.07
CA LYS A 116 -2.63 11.46 -5.03
C LYS A 116 -1.87 10.27 -5.60
N ALA A 117 -1.44 9.34 -4.75
CA ALA A 117 -0.75 8.13 -5.18
C ALA A 117 -1.61 7.28 -6.12
N LEU A 118 -2.87 7.03 -5.74
CA LEU A 118 -3.80 6.25 -6.56
C LEU A 118 -4.13 6.91 -7.90
N ARG A 119 -4.25 8.24 -7.94
CA ARG A 119 -4.46 8.97 -9.20
C ARG A 119 -3.23 8.95 -10.11
N THR A 120 -2.01 9.01 -9.53
CA THR A 120 -0.76 8.98 -10.29
C THR A 120 -0.50 7.58 -10.86
N ILE A 121 -0.66 6.55 -10.04
CA ILE A 121 -0.39 5.15 -10.42
C ILE A 121 -1.54 4.55 -11.23
N HIS A 122 -2.78 4.96 -10.95
CA HIS A 122 -4.02 4.51 -11.61
C HIS A 122 -4.12 2.97 -11.74
N PRO A 123 -4.03 2.22 -10.63
CA PRO A 123 -3.98 0.77 -10.69
C PRO A 123 -5.34 0.18 -11.08
N LYS A 124 -5.30 -0.85 -11.94
CA LYS A 124 -6.44 -1.68 -12.32
C LYS A 124 -6.82 -2.68 -11.21
N LEU A 125 -5.83 -3.09 -10.42
CA LEU A 125 -5.98 -3.96 -9.26
C LEU A 125 -4.89 -3.67 -8.23
N ILE A 126 -5.29 -3.66 -6.97
CA ILE A 126 -4.38 -3.58 -5.83
C ILE A 126 -4.34 -4.95 -5.15
N ILE A 127 -3.14 -5.44 -4.88
CA ILE A 127 -2.88 -6.69 -4.16
C ILE A 127 -2.13 -6.35 -2.88
N LEU A 128 -2.76 -6.58 -1.73
CA LEU A 128 -2.14 -6.42 -0.42
C LEU A 128 -1.65 -7.77 0.08
N MET A 129 -0.37 -7.83 0.44
CA MET A 129 0.22 -9.01 1.04
C MET A 129 -0.16 -9.06 2.52
N GLU A 130 -0.50 -10.26 2.98
CA GLU A 130 -0.98 -10.50 4.34
C GLU A 130 -2.21 -9.65 4.71
N ALA A 131 -2.49 -9.49 6.00
CA ALA A 131 -3.65 -8.72 6.44
C ALA A 131 -3.24 -7.29 6.86
N GLU A 132 -2.55 -6.58 5.98
CA GLU A 132 -2.16 -5.18 6.18
C GLU A 132 -3.28 -4.24 5.70
N LEU A 133 -4.18 -3.92 6.63
CA LEU A 133 -5.31 -3.05 6.36
C LEU A 133 -4.95 -1.58 6.62
N TRP A 134 -4.99 -0.81 5.56
CA TRP A 134 -4.81 0.64 5.57
C TRP A 134 -6.14 1.31 5.23
N PRO A 135 -6.94 1.74 6.25
CA PRO A 135 -8.33 2.16 6.01
C PRO A 135 -8.46 3.36 5.07
N GLY A 136 -7.52 4.30 5.12
CA GLY A 136 -7.49 5.45 4.22
C GLY A 136 -7.21 5.05 2.78
N PHE A 137 -6.22 4.18 2.55
CA PHE A 137 -5.83 3.70 1.23
C PHE A 137 -6.93 2.84 0.60
N ILE A 138 -7.42 1.82 1.33
CA ILE A 138 -8.46 0.91 0.84
C ILE A 138 -9.76 1.67 0.60
N GLY A 139 -10.17 2.53 1.54
CA GLY A 139 -11.38 3.35 1.37
C GLY A 139 -11.28 4.35 0.21
N THR A 140 -10.07 4.84 -0.10
CA THR A 140 -9.84 5.69 -1.27
C THR A 140 -9.88 4.88 -2.56
N ALA A 141 -9.24 3.71 -2.60
CA ALA A 141 -9.28 2.79 -3.74
C ALA A 141 -10.72 2.43 -4.10
N LYS A 142 -11.52 2.03 -3.10
CA LYS A 142 -12.94 1.72 -3.29
C LYS A 142 -13.74 2.87 -3.91
N ARG A 143 -13.53 4.12 -3.42
CA ARG A 143 -14.22 5.30 -3.99
C ARG A 143 -13.79 5.61 -5.43
N MET A 144 -12.60 5.21 -5.80
CA MET A 144 -12.07 5.36 -7.16
C MET A 144 -12.46 4.19 -8.07
N GLY A 145 -13.18 3.18 -7.55
CA GLY A 145 -13.57 1.98 -8.30
C GLY A 145 -12.42 1.01 -8.56
N THR A 146 -11.31 1.15 -7.83
CA THR A 146 -10.15 0.25 -7.95
C THR A 146 -10.35 -0.96 -7.03
N PRO A 147 -10.44 -2.19 -7.57
CA PRO A 147 -10.58 -3.39 -6.76
C PRO A 147 -9.33 -3.68 -5.93
N VAL A 148 -9.57 -4.24 -4.74
CA VAL A 148 -8.53 -4.60 -3.77
C VAL A 148 -8.64 -6.08 -3.41
N ALA A 149 -7.53 -6.81 -3.54
CA ALA A 149 -7.39 -8.19 -3.09
C ALA A 149 -6.37 -8.29 -1.95
N VAL A 150 -6.67 -9.11 -0.95
CA VAL A 150 -5.70 -9.52 0.09
C VAL A 150 -5.26 -10.95 -0.24
N ILE A 151 -3.96 -11.17 -0.29
CA ILE A 151 -3.36 -12.47 -0.57
C ILE A 151 -2.43 -12.87 0.57
N ASN A 152 -2.40 -14.16 0.87
CA ASN A 152 -1.59 -14.72 1.97
C ASN A 152 -2.02 -14.16 3.34
N GLY A 153 -3.31 -13.83 3.49
CA GLY A 153 -3.82 -13.23 4.72
C GLY A 153 -3.68 -14.18 5.91
N ARG A 154 -3.10 -13.66 6.98
CA ARG A 154 -2.98 -14.36 8.27
C ARG A 154 -3.61 -13.54 9.36
N PHE A 155 -4.46 -14.17 10.15
CA PHE A 155 -4.98 -13.58 11.37
C PHE A 155 -4.44 -14.35 12.59
N SER A 156 -3.69 -13.68 13.44
CA SER A 156 -3.44 -14.20 14.79
C SER A 156 -4.63 -13.84 15.68
N ASP A 157 -4.90 -14.66 16.71
CA ASP A 157 -5.99 -14.40 17.67
C ASP A 157 -5.87 -13.02 18.32
N ALA A 158 -4.65 -12.56 18.61
CA ALA A 158 -4.38 -11.22 19.13
C ALA A 158 -4.77 -10.11 18.11
N LYS A 159 -4.49 -10.32 16.83
CA LYS A 159 -4.85 -9.39 15.76
C LYS A 159 -6.37 -9.36 15.57
N LEU A 160 -7.01 -10.52 15.60
CA LEU A 160 -8.48 -10.64 15.52
C LEU A 160 -9.16 -9.93 16.68
N THR A 161 -8.71 -10.16 17.91
CA THR A 161 -9.25 -9.49 19.11
C THR A 161 -9.11 -7.97 19.02
N SER A 162 -7.95 -7.47 18.55
CA SER A 162 -7.72 -6.05 18.32
C SER A 162 -8.67 -5.50 17.25
N TRP A 163 -8.89 -6.25 16.17
CA TRP A 163 -9.79 -5.83 15.09
C TRP A 163 -11.26 -5.79 15.53
N LEU A 164 -11.69 -6.74 16.31
CA LEU A 164 -13.03 -6.75 16.89
C LEU A 164 -13.25 -5.54 17.81
N ARG A 165 -12.23 -5.17 18.59
CA ARG A 165 -12.26 -3.98 19.47
C ARG A 165 -12.39 -2.67 18.65
N PHE A 166 -11.71 -2.58 17.52
CA PHE A 166 -11.71 -1.41 16.63
C PHE A 166 -12.56 -1.60 15.38
N ARG A 167 -13.49 -2.57 15.38
CA ARG A 167 -14.30 -2.95 14.21
C ARG A 167 -14.96 -1.76 13.48
N HIS A 168 -15.46 -0.78 14.22
CA HIS A 168 -16.11 0.39 13.64
C HIS A 168 -15.12 1.29 12.88
N LEU A 169 -13.88 1.38 13.34
CA LEU A 169 -12.83 2.16 12.69
C LEU A 169 -12.25 1.43 11.46
N LEU A 170 -12.14 0.10 11.56
CA LEU A 170 -11.56 -0.75 10.52
C LEU A 170 -12.58 -1.22 9.47
N SER A 171 -13.88 -1.09 9.75
CA SER A 171 -14.94 -1.54 8.84
C SER A 171 -14.82 -0.99 7.41
N PRO A 172 -14.40 0.27 7.16
CA PRO A 172 -14.20 0.75 5.79
C PRO A 172 -13.10 0.00 5.05
N ALA A 173 -12.05 -0.43 5.76
CA ALA A 173 -10.98 -1.23 5.17
C ALA A 173 -11.45 -2.66 4.88
N ILE A 174 -12.08 -3.32 5.86
CA ILE A 174 -12.58 -4.69 5.70
C ILE A 174 -13.59 -4.78 4.55
N ASN A 175 -14.56 -3.87 4.53
CA ASN A 175 -15.61 -3.81 3.49
C ASN A 175 -15.11 -3.25 2.15
N GLY A 176 -13.90 -2.73 2.11
CA GLY A 176 -13.26 -2.20 0.91
C GLY A 176 -12.45 -3.23 0.15
N VAL A 177 -12.18 -4.40 0.75
CA VAL A 177 -11.49 -5.51 0.10
C VAL A 177 -12.50 -6.38 -0.64
N ASP A 178 -12.26 -6.58 -1.94
CA ASP A 178 -13.18 -7.32 -2.83
C ASP A 178 -12.88 -8.83 -2.81
N LEU A 179 -11.65 -9.22 -2.52
CA LEU A 179 -11.23 -10.63 -2.49
C LEU A 179 -10.25 -10.90 -1.33
N TRP A 180 -10.55 -11.95 -0.57
CA TRP A 180 -9.69 -12.43 0.52
C TRP A 180 -9.20 -13.84 0.22
N LEU A 181 -7.88 -14.01 0.05
CA LEU A 181 -7.20 -15.30 -0.07
C LEU A 181 -6.38 -15.52 1.19
N MET A 182 -6.99 -16.26 2.12
CA MET A 182 -6.44 -16.49 3.45
C MET A 182 -5.60 -17.76 3.47
N GLN A 183 -4.58 -17.78 4.33
CA GLN A 183 -3.90 -19.04 4.68
C GLN A 183 -4.78 -19.86 5.63
N SER A 184 -4.85 -21.17 5.36
CA SER A 184 -5.44 -22.17 6.27
C SER A 184 -4.48 -22.52 7.40
#